data_8ddee75d8bfb11fd144547017524abe0
#
_entry.id   8ddee75d8bfb11fd144547017524abe0
#
_cell.length_a   1.000
_cell.length_b   1.000
_cell.length_c   1.000
_cell.angle_alpha   90.00
_cell.angle_beta   90.00
_cell.angle_gamma   90.00
#
_symmetry.space_group_name_H-M   'P 1'
#
loop_
_entity.id
_entity.type
_entity.pdbx_description
1 polymer ?
#
loop_
_entity_poly.entity_id
_entity_poly.type
_entity_poly.pdbx_seq_one_letter_code
_entity_poly.pdbx_strand_id
1 'polypeptide(L)'
;QLMIAANRAAAMLAREKGLPFVYRVHEQPSPDRVDTLRELAAALGFNTKTLRHKGPLKPGDFAALMEQAVGTPSQKVLSHQLLRTMAKARYDVNPLGHFGLALEDYCHFTSPIRRYPDTSIHRILSSWLSLKSVKECRKLYEDFVGRAAKNSTDCEIRAMTAERSAEDCYMAEYMKRHIGEVYEGIISGVTMRGVFVELPNTVEGFVPVETIPNARFQFDGMMSQLDQNTGHKLTIGQKMTVRVVSSDVASGKIDFAYEGQWPPKNMEK
;
A
#
# COMPACT_ATOMS: atom_id res chain seq x y z
N GLN A 1 2.26 -1.89 21.81
CA GLN A 1 0.86 -1.75 22.25
C GLN A 1 0.66 -0.51 23.14
N LEU A 2 1.55 -0.17 24.08
CA LEU A 2 1.40 1.01 24.95
C LEU A 2 1.27 2.34 24.21
N MET A 3 2.03 2.54 23.11
CA MET A 3 1.91 3.74 22.28
C MET A 3 0.52 3.85 21.61
N ILE A 4 -0.03 2.74 21.15
CA ILE A 4 -1.39 2.72 20.55
C ILE A 4 -2.43 3.07 21.62
N ALA A 5 -2.30 2.53 22.84
CA ALA A 5 -3.19 2.86 23.96
C ALA A 5 -3.14 4.36 24.31
N ALA A 6 -1.95 4.96 24.39
CA ALA A 6 -1.78 6.39 24.64
C ALA A 6 -2.37 7.26 23.50
N ASN A 7 -2.13 6.89 22.25
CA ASN A 7 -2.71 7.56 21.09
C ASN A 7 -4.24 7.52 21.11
N ARG A 8 -4.82 6.35 21.42
CA ARG A 8 -6.26 6.17 21.56
C ARG A 8 -6.83 7.00 22.72
N ALA A 9 -6.19 6.95 23.89
CA ALA A 9 -6.65 7.70 25.07
C ALA A 9 -6.68 9.20 24.81
N ALA A 10 -5.67 9.77 24.14
CA ALA A 10 -5.64 11.17 23.76
C ALA A 10 -6.78 11.53 22.77
N ALA A 11 -7.05 10.68 21.80
CA ALA A 11 -8.14 10.89 20.84
C ALA A 11 -9.51 10.83 21.51
N MET A 12 -9.74 9.82 22.36
CA MET A 12 -10.99 9.68 23.14
C MET A 12 -11.22 10.90 24.05
N LEU A 13 -10.20 11.34 24.79
CA LEU A 13 -10.28 12.51 25.65
C LEU A 13 -10.69 13.76 24.85
N ALA A 14 -10.07 13.99 23.71
CA ALA A 14 -10.39 15.13 22.86
C ALA A 14 -11.84 15.09 22.35
N ARG A 15 -12.32 13.93 21.91
CA ARG A 15 -13.70 13.72 21.46
C ARG A 15 -14.69 13.96 22.59
N GLU A 16 -14.47 13.36 23.78
CA GLU A 16 -15.35 13.48 24.94
C GLU A 16 -15.44 14.92 25.45
N LYS A 17 -14.35 15.65 25.43
CA LYS A 17 -14.29 17.08 25.84
C LYS A 17 -14.70 18.03 24.74
N GLY A 18 -14.83 17.57 23.49
CA GLY A 18 -15.15 18.41 22.34
C GLY A 18 -14.03 19.42 22.00
N LEU A 19 -12.77 19.03 22.20
CA LEU A 19 -11.62 19.84 21.85
C LEU A 19 -11.40 19.84 20.34
N PRO A 20 -10.95 20.94 19.71
CA PRO A 20 -10.46 20.93 18.34
C PRO A 20 -9.20 20.06 18.30
N PHE A 21 -9.16 19.10 17.36
CA PHE A 21 -8.11 18.11 17.41
C PHE A 21 -7.69 17.64 16.02
N VAL A 22 -6.55 16.95 15.92
CA VAL A 22 -6.06 16.31 14.71
C VAL A 22 -6.09 14.80 14.92
N TYR A 23 -7.02 14.13 14.25
CA TYR A 23 -7.16 12.68 14.29
C TYR A 23 -6.34 12.01 13.18
N ARG A 24 -5.94 10.76 13.39
CA ARG A 24 -5.40 9.89 12.35
C ARG A 24 -6.51 8.94 11.92
N VAL A 25 -7.03 9.14 10.73
CA VAL A 25 -8.17 8.40 10.22
C VAL A 25 -7.76 7.44 9.13
N HIS A 26 -8.42 6.30 9.09
CA HIS A 26 -8.28 5.29 8.05
C HIS A 26 -9.66 4.76 7.74
N GLU A 27 -10.25 5.23 6.67
CA GLU A 27 -11.61 4.89 6.29
C GLU A 27 -11.70 3.46 5.74
N GLN A 28 -12.91 2.96 5.63
CA GLN A 28 -13.15 1.66 5.01
C GLN A 28 -12.72 1.68 3.54
N PRO A 29 -12.29 0.55 3.00
CA PRO A 29 -12.00 0.43 1.57
C PRO A 29 -13.28 0.65 0.75
N SER A 30 -13.14 1.21 -0.46
CA SER A 30 -14.27 1.40 -1.35
C SER A 30 -14.83 0.06 -1.82
N PRO A 31 -16.16 -0.05 -2.04
CA PRO A 31 -16.80 -1.27 -2.53
C PRO A 31 -16.14 -1.85 -3.78
N ASP A 32 -15.84 -1.01 -4.78
CA ASP A 32 -15.23 -1.45 -6.04
C ASP A 32 -13.86 -2.13 -5.82
N ARG A 33 -13.05 -1.61 -4.90
CA ARG A 33 -11.76 -2.22 -4.56
C ARG A 33 -11.92 -3.54 -3.83
N VAL A 34 -12.94 -3.65 -2.97
CA VAL A 34 -13.28 -4.90 -2.28
C VAL A 34 -13.77 -5.95 -3.27
N ASP A 35 -14.56 -5.53 -4.26
CA ASP A 35 -15.03 -6.43 -5.32
C ASP A 35 -13.86 -6.98 -6.13
N THR A 36 -12.91 -6.12 -6.52
CA THR A 36 -11.69 -6.55 -7.19
C THR A 36 -10.88 -7.56 -6.36
N LEU A 37 -10.71 -7.30 -5.05
CA LEU A 37 -10.04 -8.24 -4.15
C LEU A 37 -10.78 -9.57 -4.06
N ARG A 38 -12.11 -9.52 -3.98
CA ARG A 38 -12.98 -10.71 -3.90
C ARG A 38 -12.86 -11.58 -5.16
N GLU A 39 -12.88 -10.96 -6.33
CA GLU A 39 -12.74 -11.65 -7.61
C GLU A 39 -11.37 -12.33 -7.72
N LEU A 40 -10.30 -11.63 -7.36
CA LEU A 40 -8.97 -12.22 -7.31
C LEU A 40 -8.90 -13.39 -6.33
N ALA A 41 -9.36 -13.21 -5.10
CA ALA A 41 -9.31 -14.25 -4.08
C ALA A 41 -10.10 -15.49 -4.53
N ALA A 42 -11.26 -15.31 -5.19
CA ALA A 42 -12.04 -16.39 -5.76
C ALA A 42 -11.30 -17.09 -6.91
N ALA A 43 -10.63 -16.36 -7.80
CA ALA A 43 -9.81 -16.91 -8.88
C ALA A 43 -8.61 -17.71 -8.37
N LEU A 44 -8.08 -17.33 -7.21
CA LEU A 44 -7.01 -18.07 -6.51
C LEU A 44 -7.54 -19.27 -5.67
N GLY A 45 -8.86 -19.53 -5.68
CA GLY A 45 -9.49 -20.66 -4.97
C GLY A 45 -9.81 -20.42 -3.50
N PHE A 46 -9.69 -19.17 -2.99
CA PHE A 46 -10.01 -18.84 -1.60
C PHE A 46 -11.51 -18.61 -1.37
N ASN A 47 -11.97 -18.90 -0.16
CA ASN A 47 -13.34 -18.64 0.24
C ASN A 47 -13.56 -17.15 0.54
N THR A 48 -14.41 -16.50 -0.24
CA THR A 48 -14.69 -15.07 -0.15
C THR A 48 -15.99 -14.72 0.57
N LYS A 49 -16.61 -15.67 1.28
CA LYS A 49 -17.92 -15.46 1.95
C LYS A 49 -17.86 -14.32 2.97
N THR A 50 -16.75 -14.16 3.68
CA THR A 50 -16.54 -13.09 4.66
C THR A 50 -16.60 -11.69 4.05
N LEU A 51 -16.29 -11.55 2.76
CA LEU A 51 -16.36 -10.27 2.02
C LEU A 51 -17.70 -10.04 1.30
N ARG A 52 -18.70 -10.93 1.45
CA ARG A 52 -20.00 -10.88 0.74
C ARG A 52 -21.19 -10.46 1.61
N HIS A 53 -21.01 -10.20 2.89
CA HIS A 53 -22.13 -9.85 3.75
C HIS A 53 -22.67 -8.43 3.47
N LYS A 54 -23.97 -8.22 3.74
CA LYS A 54 -24.67 -6.94 3.48
C LYS A 54 -24.34 -5.82 4.51
N GLY A 55 -23.56 -6.11 5.53
CA GLY A 55 -23.18 -5.15 6.57
C GLY A 55 -21.84 -4.44 6.29
N PRO A 56 -21.45 -3.50 7.15
CA PRO A 56 -20.14 -2.86 7.04
C PRO A 56 -19.04 -3.89 7.24
N LEU A 57 -18.04 -3.86 6.35
CA LEU A 57 -16.88 -4.73 6.44
C LEU A 57 -16.09 -4.43 7.71
N LYS A 58 -15.53 -5.48 8.31
CA LYS A 58 -14.67 -5.39 9.49
C LYS A 58 -13.25 -5.81 9.14
N PRO A 59 -12.23 -5.31 9.84
CA PRO A 59 -10.85 -5.76 9.65
C PRO A 59 -10.68 -7.28 9.77
N GLY A 60 -11.48 -7.93 10.65
CA GLY A 60 -11.50 -9.39 10.79
C GLY A 60 -11.91 -10.17 9.55
N ASP A 61 -12.73 -9.57 8.65
CA ASP A 61 -13.15 -10.22 7.40
C ASP A 61 -11.96 -10.39 6.45
N PHE A 62 -11.07 -9.40 6.44
CA PHE A 62 -9.82 -9.44 5.67
C PHE A 62 -8.77 -10.34 6.32
N ALA A 63 -8.69 -10.35 7.65
CA ALA A 63 -7.80 -11.25 8.39
C ALA A 63 -8.16 -12.71 8.11
N ALA A 64 -9.45 -13.06 8.15
CA ALA A 64 -9.93 -14.41 7.84
C ALA A 64 -9.66 -14.84 6.40
N LEU A 65 -9.62 -13.91 5.45
CA LEU A 65 -9.18 -14.19 4.09
C LEU A 65 -7.67 -14.45 4.03
N MET A 66 -6.88 -13.64 4.73
CA MET A 66 -5.42 -13.80 4.76
C MET A 66 -4.96 -15.07 5.45
N GLU A 67 -5.66 -15.52 6.51
CA GLU A 67 -5.37 -16.78 7.20
C GLU A 67 -5.45 -17.98 6.27
N GLN A 68 -6.37 -17.98 5.29
CA GLN A 68 -6.48 -19.06 4.30
C GLN A 68 -5.24 -19.11 3.36
N ALA A 69 -4.60 -17.97 3.15
CA ALA A 69 -3.47 -17.87 2.23
C ALA A 69 -2.11 -18.17 2.89
N VAL A 70 -2.06 -18.29 4.21
CA VAL A 70 -0.81 -18.54 4.95
C VAL A 70 -0.14 -19.83 4.45
N GLY A 71 1.13 -19.72 4.07
CA GLY A 71 1.93 -20.85 3.57
C GLY A 71 1.63 -21.26 2.13
N THR A 72 0.68 -20.62 1.45
CA THR A 72 0.40 -20.88 0.03
C THR A 72 1.29 -20.02 -0.89
N PRO A 73 1.56 -20.46 -2.13
CA PRO A 73 2.26 -19.64 -3.13
C PRO A 73 1.57 -18.31 -3.41
N SER A 74 0.24 -18.25 -3.26
CA SER A 74 -0.59 -17.08 -3.53
C SER A 74 -0.61 -16.05 -2.39
N GLN A 75 0.02 -16.34 -1.24
CA GLN A 75 0.02 -15.46 -0.06
C GLN A 75 0.54 -14.05 -0.38
N LYS A 76 1.67 -13.94 -1.09
CA LYS A 76 2.26 -12.63 -1.47
C LYS A 76 1.30 -11.83 -2.36
N VAL A 77 0.72 -12.47 -3.35
CA VAL A 77 -0.23 -11.86 -4.31
C VAL A 77 -1.43 -11.30 -3.57
N LEU A 78 -2.05 -12.14 -2.74
CA LEU A 78 -3.23 -11.74 -1.98
C LEU A 78 -2.93 -10.62 -0.98
N SER A 79 -1.78 -10.69 -0.27
CA SER A 79 -1.33 -9.63 0.64
C SER A 79 -1.14 -8.29 -0.07
N HIS A 80 -0.50 -8.30 -1.23
CA HIS A 80 -0.25 -7.10 -2.02
C HIS A 80 -1.57 -6.48 -2.50
N GLN A 81 -2.50 -7.30 -3.03
CA GLN A 81 -3.80 -6.81 -3.46
C GLN A 81 -4.65 -6.30 -2.29
N LEU A 82 -4.58 -6.96 -1.14
CA LEU A 82 -5.27 -6.50 0.07
C LEU A 82 -4.76 -5.12 0.49
N LEU A 83 -3.45 -4.89 0.51
CA LEU A 83 -2.88 -3.57 0.81
C LEU A 83 -3.33 -2.50 -0.20
N ARG A 84 -3.41 -2.84 -1.48
CA ARG A 84 -3.93 -1.94 -2.54
C ARG A 84 -5.42 -1.62 -2.37
N THR A 85 -6.18 -2.55 -1.81
CA THR A 85 -7.61 -2.40 -1.54
C THR A 85 -7.86 -1.40 -0.43
N MET A 86 -6.99 -1.34 0.58
CA MET A 86 -7.14 -0.45 1.72
C MET A 86 -7.11 1.04 1.31
N ALA A 87 -7.90 1.84 2.02
CA ALA A 87 -7.81 3.29 1.94
C ALA A 87 -6.45 3.77 2.47
N LYS A 88 -6.01 4.94 2.04
CA LYS A 88 -4.83 5.58 2.64
C LYS A 88 -5.22 6.28 3.93
N ALA A 89 -4.46 6.07 5.00
CA ALA A 89 -4.63 6.82 6.22
C ALA A 89 -4.23 8.29 6.01
N ARG A 90 -4.97 9.22 6.65
CA ARG A 90 -4.72 10.67 6.56
C ARG A 90 -4.98 11.34 7.90
N TYR A 91 -4.63 12.61 8.01
CA TYR A 91 -5.03 13.43 9.14
C TYR A 91 -6.34 14.16 8.86
N ASP A 92 -7.21 14.22 9.85
CA ASP A 92 -8.52 14.88 9.73
C ASP A 92 -8.91 15.54 11.06
N VAL A 93 -9.80 16.52 10.98
CA VAL A 93 -10.38 17.17 12.18
C VAL A 93 -11.55 16.39 12.76
N ASN A 94 -12.12 15.48 11.99
CA ASN A 94 -13.24 14.63 12.38
C ASN A 94 -12.76 13.24 12.80
N PRO A 95 -13.29 12.65 13.89
CA PRO A 95 -12.96 11.30 14.34
C PRO A 95 -13.68 10.25 13.50
N LEU A 96 -13.19 9.96 12.29
CA LEU A 96 -13.80 9.01 11.35
C LEU A 96 -13.38 7.55 11.60
N GLY A 97 -12.64 7.30 12.68
CA GLY A 97 -12.12 5.99 13.02
C GLY A 97 -10.86 5.58 12.26
N HIS A 98 -10.30 4.46 12.68
CA HIS A 98 -9.13 3.87 12.04
C HIS A 98 -9.39 2.39 11.73
N PHE A 99 -9.88 2.13 10.51
CA PHE A 99 -10.28 0.80 10.07
C PHE A 99 -9.17 -0.25 10.27
N GLY A 100 -7.96 0.02 9.79
CA GLY A 100 -6.85 -0.95 9.87
C GLY A 100 -6.41 -1.31 11.31
N LEU A 101 -6.75 -0.48 12.32
CA LEU A 101 -6.50 -0.76 13.73
C LEU A 101 -7.76 -1.23 14.48
N ALA A 102 -8.91 -1.25 13.82
CA ALA A 102 -10.22 -1.53 14.45
C ALA A 102 -10.53 -0.59 15.63
N LEU A 103 -10.19 0.71 15.51
CA LEU A 103 -10.38 1.73 16.55
C LEU A 103 -11.36 2.80 16.07
N GLU A 104 -12.27 3.20 16.95
CA GLU A 104 -13.21 4.31 16.68
C GLU A 104 -12.53 5.67 16.80
N ASP A 105 -11.59 5.80 17.74
CA ASP A 105 -10.83 7.02 17.97
C ASP A 105 -9.34 6.73 17.91
N TYR A 106 -8.65 7.49 17.09
CA TYR A 106 -7.19 7.37 16.99
C TYR A 106 -6.54 8.69 16.57
N CYS A 107 -5.41 8.98 17.16
CA CYS A 107 -4.55 10.09 16.77
C CYS A 107 -3.09 9.66 16.87
N HIS A 108 -2.20 10.50 16.40
CA HIS A 108 -0.78 10.38 16.65
C HIS A 108 -0.39 11.34 17.76
N PHE A 109 0.00 10.81 18.92
CA PHE A 109 0.31 11.58 20.14
C PHE A 109 1.74 11.33 20.66
N THR A 110 2.28 10.14 20.45
CA THR A 110 3.46 9.64 21.16
C THR A 110 4.81 9.98 20.51
N SER A 111 4.85 10.71 19.40
CA SER A 111 6.10 11.01 18.67
C SER A 111 6.20 12.48 18.23
N PRO A 112 6.12 13.47 19.16
CA PRO A 112 6.10 14.88 18.80
C PRO A 112 7.42 15.42 18.22
N ILE A 113 8.54 14.69 18.39
CA ILE A 113 9.84 15.09 17.83
C ILE A 113 9.84 15.04 16.30
N ARG A 114 9.17 14.04 15.72
CA ARG A 114 9.21 13.74 14.28
C ARG A 114 7.88 13.89 13.56
N ARG A 115 6.77 14.11 14.27
CA ARG A 115 5.45 14.28 13.67
C ARG A 115 4.78 15.57 14.15
N TYR A 116 4.54 16.48 13.23
CA TYR A 116 3.89 17.76 13.51
C TYR A 116 2.46 17.63 14.10
N PRO A 117 1.61 16.68 13.67
CA PRO A 117 0.31 16.47 14.32
C PRO A 117 0.41 16.18 15.81
N ASP A 118 1.38 15.38 16.25
CA ASP A 118 1.61 15.10 17.67
C ASP A 118 1.93 16.39 18.44
N THR A 119 2.84 17.22 17.90
CA THR A 119 3.16 18.53 18.51
C THR A 119 1.93 19.46 18.57
N SER A 120 1.11 19.43 17.52
CA SER A 120 -0.13 20.21 17.47
C SER A 120 -1.11 19.79 18.55
N ILE A 121 -1.28 18.48 18.76
CA ILE A 121 -2.12 17.91 19.81
C ILE A 121 -1.58 18.25 21.19
N HIS A 122 -0.28 18.13 21.42
CA HIS A 122 0.35 18.50 22.69
C HIS A 122 0.08 19.96 23.04
N ARG A 123 0.17 20.88 22.08
CA ARG A 123 -0.15 22.30 22.27
C ARG A 123 -1.60 22.52 22.72
N ILE A 124 -2.55 21.83 22.10
CA ILE A 124 -3.97 21.95 22.44
C ILE A 124 -4.23 21.40 23.84
N LEU A 125 -3.73 20.21 24.15
CA LEU A 125 -3.89 19.58 25.47
C LEU A 125 -3.23 20.43 26.57
N SER A 126 -2.02 20.95 26.36
CA SER A 126 -1.34 21.83 27.31
C SER A 126 -2.15 23.10 27.58
N SER A 127 -2.72 23.70 26.54
CA SER A 127 -3.58 24.88 26.68
C SER A 127 -4.83 24.59 27.50
N TRP A 128 -5.48 23.44 27.25
CA TRP A 128 -6.66 23.01 28.00
C TRP A 128 -6.32 22.67 29.47
N LEU A 129 -5.23 21.97 29.70
CA LEU A 129 -4.75 21.63 31.05
C LEU A 129 -4.32 22.88 31.85
N SER A 130 -3.92 23.94 31.16
CA SER A 130 -3.62 25.25 31.79
C SER A 130 -4.88 26.07 32.08
N LEU A 131 -5.99 25.42 32.35
CA LEU A 131 -7.27 25.97 32.78
C LEU A 131 -8.00 26.83 31.73
N LYS A 132 -7.70 26.69 30.45
CA LYS A 132 -8.52 27.27 29.39
C LYS A 132 -9.81 26.47 29.22
N SER A 133 -10.90 27.19 29.03
CA SER A 133 -12.17 26.52 28.68
C SER A 133 -12.11 25.91 27.29
N VAL A 134 -12.95 24.93 27.02
CA VAL A 134 -13.10 24.33 25.68
C VAL A 134 -13.45 25.40 24.63
N LYS A 135 -14.27 26.40 25.01
CA LYS A 135 -14.64 27.52 24.14
C LYS A 135 -13.42 28.35 23.74
N GLU A 136 -12.51 28.61 24.67
CA GLU A 136 -11.27 29.34 24.38
C GLU A 136 -10.33 28.48 23.51
N CYS A 137 -10.20 27.19 23.78
CA CYS A 137 -9.44 26.31 22.95
C CYS A 137 -9.97 26.23 21.50
N ARG A 138 -11.29 26.16 21.32
CA ARG A 138 -11.91 26.25 19.99
C ARG A 138 -11.59 27.56 19.29
N LYS A 139 -11.77 28.68 19.94
CA LYS A 139 -11.44 30.01 19.37
C LYS A 139 -9.99 30.13 18.92
N LEU A 140 -9.06 29.48 19.63
CA LEU A 140 -7.63 29.52 19.31
C LEU A 140 -7.20 28.53 18.24
N TYR A 141 -7.83 27.36 18.19
CA TYR A 141 -7.27 26.23 17.45
C TYR A 141 -8.18 25.65 16.37
N GLU A 142 -9.44 26.06 16.23
CA GLU A 142 -10.37 25.48 15.24
C GLU A 142 -9.84 25.63 13.80
N ASP A 143 -9.44 26.83 13.40
CA ASP A 143 -8.82 27.05 12.08
C ASP A 143 -7.42 26.43 11.96
N PHE A 144 -6.70 26.38 13.08
CA PHE A 144 -5.36 25.83 13.13
C PHE A 144 -5.36 24.31 12.85
N VAL A 145 -6.26 23.55 13.48
CA VAL A 145 -6.29 22.08 13.30
C VAL A 145 -6.64 21.67 11.87
N GLY A 146 -7.51 22.43 11.19
CA GLY A 146 -7.82 22.19 9.78
C GLY A 146 -6.58 22.31 8.88
N ARG A 147 -5.83 23.42 9.06
CA ARG A 147 -4.58 23.60 8.32
C ARG A 147 -3.51 22.58 8.71
N ALA A 148 -3.38 22.27 9.99
CA ALA A 148 -2.41 21.29 10.48
C ALA A 148 -2.69 19.89 9.91
N ALA A 149 -3.95 19.43 9.90
CA ALA A 149 -4.34 18.14 9.35
C ALA A 149 -4.03 18.04 7.85
N LYS A 150 -4.47 19.04 7.07
CA LYS A 150 -4.24 19.10 5.62
C LYS A 150 -2.74 19.11 5.30
N ASN A 151 -2.00 20.07 5.87
CA ASN A 151 -0.57 20.20 5.59
C ASN A 151 0.22 18.97 6.00
N SER A 152 -0.14 18.33 7.13
CA SER A 152 0.53 17.11 7.57
C SER A 152 0.30 15.95 6.63
N THR A 153 -0.91 15.79 6.09
CA THR A 153 -1.22 14.77 5.08
C THR A 153 -0.42 15.04 3.79
N ASP A 154 -0.43 16.28 3.29
CA ASP A 154 0.27 16.63 2.06
C ASP A 154 1.79 16.47 2.21
N CYS A 155 2.37 16.87 3.35
CA CYS A 155 3.79 16.69 3.63
C CYS A 155 4.19 15.22 3.82
N GLU A 156 3.34 14.40 4.45
CA GLU A 156 3.57 12.96 4.58
C GLU A 156 3.64 12.29 3.20
N ILE A 157 2.72 12.64 2.30
CA ILE A 157 2.72 12.11 0.93
C ILE A 157 3.99 12.54 0.18
N ARG A 158 4.39 13.82 0.29
CA ARG A 158 5.62 14.32 -0.36
C ARG A 158 6.87 13.64 0.19
N ALA A 159 6.98 13.48 1.51
CA ALA A 159 8.11 12.82 2.15
C ALA A 159 8.23 11.36 1.70
N MET A 160 7.12 10.63 1.70
CA MET A 160 7.07 9.24 1.23
C MET A 160 7.41 9.11 -0.26
N THR A 161 6.97 10.06 -1.10
CA THR A 161 7.33 10.08 -2.52
C THR A 161 8.82 10.34 -2.71
N ALA A 162 9.39 11.30 -1.97
CA ALA A 162 10.82 11.60 -2.04
C ALA A 162 11.67 10.42 -1.55
N GLU A 163 11.27 9.76 -0.47
CA GLU A 163 11.92 8.55 0.06
C GLU A 163 11.95 7.45 -1.00
N ARG A 164 10.80 7.10 -1.59
CA ARG A 164 10.72 6.09 -2.66
C ARG A 164 11.59 6.44 -3.87
N SER A 165 11.52 7.70 -4.32
CA SER A 165 12.34 8.13 -5.46
C SER A 165 13.85 8.02 -5.15
N ALA A 166 14.26 8.29 -3.92
CA ALA A 166 15.65 8.11 -3.51
C ALA A 166 16.03 6.62 -3.48
N GLU A 167 15.16 5.75 -2.94
CA GLU A 167 15.37 4.29 -2.95
C GLU A 167 15.49 3.78 -4.38
N ASP A 168 14.59 4.18 -5.29
CA ASP A 168 14.63 3.80 -6.71
C ASP A 168 15.95 4.21 -7.37
N CYS A 169 16.44 5.44 -7.10
CA CYS A 169 17.74 5.90 -7.60
C CYS A 169 18.91 5.06 -7.07
N TYR A 170 18.91 4.72 -5.77
CA TYR A 170 19.96 3.87 -5.19
C TYR A 170 19.92 2.44 -5.73
N MET A 171 18.72 1.87 -5.91
CA MET A 171 18.55 0.55 -6.53
C MET A 171 19.05 0.56 -7.98
N ALA A 172 18.75 1.62 -8.73
CA ALA A 172 19.23 1.78 -10.10
C ALA A 172 20.77 1.92 -10.14
N GLU A 173 21.40 2.71 -9.25
CA GLU A 173 22.85 2.82 -9.18
C GLU A 173 23.51 1.48 -8.85
N TYR A 174 22.92 0.70 -7.95
CA TYR A 174 23.39 -0.65 -7.65
C TYR A 174 23.30 -1.54 -8.88
N MET A 175 22.15 -1.58 -9.55
CA MET A 175 21.90 -2.46 -10.71
C MET A 175 22.69 -2.06 -11.95
N LYS A 176 23.17 -0.85 -12.04
CA LYS A 176 24.06 -0.40 -13.14
C LYS A 176 25.33 -1.25 -13.28
N ARG A 177 25.82 -1.80 -12.18
CA ARG A 177 26.99 -2.70 -12.16
C ARG A 177 26.67 -4.14 -12.54
N HIS A 178 25.37 -4.47 -12.63
CA HIS A 178 24.85 -5.82 -12.89
C HIS A 178 24.21 -5.92 -14.29
N ILE A 179 24.42 -4.94 -15.16
CA ILE A 179 23.89 -4.98 -16.54
C ILE A 179 24.48 -6.19 -17.27
N GLY A 180 23.61 -6.97 -17.91
CA GLY A 180 23.95 -8.22 -18.61
C GLY A 180 23.81 -9.47 -17.75
N GLU A 181 23.73 -9.36 -16.43
CA GLU A 181 23.52 -10.50 -15.54
C GLU A 181 22.08 -11.04 -15.60
N VAL A 182 21.94 -12.32 -15.32
CA VAL A 182 20.66 -13.05 -15.37
C VAL A 182 20.22 -13.45 -13.96
N TYR A 183 18.96 -13.19 -13.65
CA TYR A 183 18.36 -13.50 -12.35
C TYR A 183 17.04 -14.24 -12.50
N GLU A 184 16.72 -15.07 -11.52
CA GLU A 184 15.38 -15.60 -11.32
C GLU A 184 14.63 -14.66 -10.37
N GLY A 185 13.53 -14.05 -10.83
CA GLY A 185 12.68 -13.18 -10.05
C GLY A 185 11.24 -13.68 -10.00
N ILE A 186 10.38 -12.89 -9.36
CA ILE A 186 8.94 -13.15 -9.23
C ILE A 186 8.18 -11.97 -9.82
N ILE A 187 7.17 -12.23 -10.64
CA ILE A 187 6.30 -11.18 -11.16
C ILE A 187 5.57 -10.53 -9.99
N SER A 188 5.88 -9.26 -9.71
CA SER A 188 5.31 -8.45 -8.64
C SER A 188 4.13 -7.59 -9.11
N GLY A 189 4.11 -7.24 -10.40
CA GLY A 189 3.06 -6.42 -10.98
C GLY A 189 2.83 -6.74 -12.45
N VAL A 190 1.58 -6.56 -12.89
CA VAL A 190 1.19 -6.72 -14.31
C VAL A 190 0.53 -5.44 -14.79
N THR A 191 0.93 -4.96 -15.95
CA THR A 191 0.39 -3.76 -16.60
C THR A 191 0.10 -4.06 -18.08
N MET A 192 -0.59 -3.17 -18.74
CA MET A 192 -0.88 -3.30 -20.18
C MET A 192 0.40 -3.39 -21.05
N ARG A 193 1.50 -2.76 -20.62
CA ARG A 193 2.76 -2.69 -21.41
C ARG A 193 3.78 -3.77 -21.05
N GLY A 194 3.61 -4.42 -19.89
CA GLY A 194 4.60 -5.36 -19.42
C GLY A 194 4.38 -5.79 -17.99
N VAL A 195 5.36 -6.48 -17.47
CA VAL A 195 5.34 -6.99 -16.10
C VAL A 195 6.50 -6.41 -15.29
N PHE A 196 6.26 -6.16 -14.02
CA PHE A 196 7.32 -5.88 -13.06
C PHE A 196 7.80 -7.19 -12.46
N VAL A 197 9.11 -7.33 -12.30
CA VAL A 197 9.73 -8.52 -11.73
C VAL A 197 10.61 -8.11 -10.55
N GLU A 198 10.29 -8.64 -9.39
CA GLU A 198 11.06 -8.47 -8.16
C GLU A 198 12.14 -9.56 -8.07
N LEU A 199 13.40 -9.14 -7.93
CA LEU A 199 14.53 -10.03 -7.73
C LEU A 199 14.66 -10.47 -6.26
N PRO A 200 15.46 -11.50 -5.93
CA PRO A 200 15.68 -11.93 -4.55
C PRO A 200 16.27 -10.86 -3.63
N ASN A 201 16.99 -9.89 -4.19
CA ASN A 201 17.56 -8.72 -3.48
C ASN A 201 16.57 -7.56 -3.36
N THR A 202 15.27 -7.79 -3.62
CA THR A 202 14.17 -6.81 -3.56
C THR A 202 14.19 -5.71 -4.63
N VAL A 203 15.14 -5.74 -5.55
CA VAL A 203 15.14 -4.82 -6.69
C VAL A 203 14.02 -5.20 -7.65
N GLU A 204 13.23 -4.23 -8.06
CA GLU A 204 12.17 -4.39 -9.05
C GLU A 204 12.58 -3.77 -10.39
N GLY A 205 12.35 -4.50 -11.48
CA GLY A 205 12.58 -4.01 -12.83
C GLY A 205 11.42 -4.34 -13.77
N PHE A 206 11.36 -3.64 -14.89
CA PHE A 206 10.27 -3.74 -15.86
C PHE A 206 10.66 -4.61 -17.05
N VAL A 207 9.83 -5.57 -17.43
CA VAL A 207 9.93 -6.39 -18.63
C VAL A 207 8.82 -5.99 -19.60
N PRO A 208 9.12 -5.30 -20.70
CA PRO A 208 8.12 -5.03 -21.75
C PRO A 208 7.67 -6.34 -22.39
N VAL A 209 6.34 -6.58 -22.47
CA VAL A 209 5.83 -7.86 -23.05
C VAL A 209 6.15 -7.98 -24.56
N GLU A 210 6.32 -6.87 -25.25
CA GLU A 210 6.72 -6.84 -26.66
C GLU A 210 8.13 -7.38 -26.91
N THR A 211 8.97 -7.46 -25.88
CA THR A 211 10.33 -8.01 -25.96
C THR A 211 10.37 -9.53 -25.80
N ILE A 212 9.25 -10.17 -25.41
CA ILE A 212 9.15 -11.62 -25.26
C ILE A 212 8.94 -12.26 -26.65
N PRO A 213 9.88 -13.06 -27.13
CA PRO A 213 9.82 -13.56 -28.50
C PRO A 213 8.65 -14.51 -28.74
N ASN A 214 8.07 -14.47 -29.93
CA ASN A 214 6.99 -15.36 -30.40
C ASN A 214 5.69 -15.29 -29.58
N ALA A 215 5.50 -14.25 -28.77
CA ALA A 215 4.32 -14.06 -27.95
C ALA A 215 3.51 -12.84 -28.41
N ARG A 216 2.18 -12.91 -28.23
CA ARG A 216 1.27 -11.79 -28.46
C ARG A 216 0.36 -11.65 -27.24
N PHE A 217 0.76 -10.78 -26.34
CA PHE A 217 0.06 -10.59 -25.08
C PHE A 217 -1.15 -9.65 -25.19
N GLN A 218 -2.20 -10.03 -24.46
CA GLN A 218 -3.36 -9.20 -24.21
C GLN A 218 -3.57 -9.10 -22.71
N PHE A 219 -3.64 -7.88 -22.21
CA PHE A 219 -3.91 -7.61 -20.80
C PHE A 219 -5.38 -7.87 -20.47
N ASP A 220 -5.64 -8.60 -19.37
CA ASP A 220 -7.00 -8.95 -18.92
C ASP A 220 -7.72 -7.79 -18.19
N GLY A 221 -7.04 -6.65 -18.02
CA GLY A 221 -7.56 -5.50 -17.29
C GLY A 221 -7.31 -5.55 -15.79
N MET A 222 -6.80 -6.65 -15.24
CA MET A 222 -6.60 -6.85 -13.81
C MET A 222 -5.17 -7.27 -13.44
N MET A 223 -4.77 -8.50 -13.72
CA MET A 223 -3.60 -9.11 -13.08
C MET A 223 -2.84 -10.08 -13.98
N SER A 224 -3.24 -10.27 -15.23
CA SER A 224 -2.55 -11.16 -16.13
C SER A 224 -2.41 -10.62 -17.55
N GLN A 225 -1.36 -11.09 -18.20
CA GLN A 225 -1.15 -10.96 -19.64
C GLN A 225 -1.36 -12.34 -20.25
N LEU A 226 -2.35 -12.46 -21.13
CA LEU A 226 -2.65 -13.70 -21.86
C LEU A 226 -1.94 -13.68 -23.21
N ASP A 227 -1.07 -14.64 -23.46
CA ASP A 227 -0.52 -14.84 -24.80
C ASP A 227 -1.54 -15.51 -25.72
N GLN A 228 -1.97 -14.78 -26.73
CA GLN A 228 -2.98 -15.19 -27.71
C GLN A 228 -2.50 -16.34 -28.62
N ASN A 229 -1.19 -16.53 -28.75
CA ASN A 229 -0.61 -17.58 -29.60
C ASN A 229 -0.60 -18.94 -28.90
N THR A 230 -0.30 -18.95 -27.62
CA THR A 230 -0.06 -20.19 -26.86
C THR A 230 -1.09 -20.48 -25.78
N GLY A 231 -1.89 -19.47 -25.39
CA GLY A 231 -2.85 -19.56 -24.28
C GLY A 231 -2.20 -19.48 -22.89
N HIS A 232 -0.87 -19.30 -22.80
CA HIS A 232 -0.18 -19.13 -21.52
C HIS A 232 -0.37 -17.74 -20.95
N LYS A 233 -0.33 -17.64 -19.62
CA LYS A 233 -0.52 -16.37 -18.91
C LYS A 233 0.73 -15.98 -18.13
N LEU A 234 0.98 -14.67 -18.08
CA LEU A 234 1.87 -14.07 -17.10
C LEU A 234 1.01 -13.53 -15.97
N THR A 235 1.19 -14.02 -14.77
CA THR A 235 0.42 -13.62 -13.59
C THR A 235 1.33 -13.23 -12.43
N ILE A 236 0.83 -12.39 -11.55
CA ILE A 236 1.57 -12.01 -10.33
C ILE A 236 1.88 -13.27 -9.51
N GLY A 237 3.11 -13.35 -8.97
CA GLY A 237 3.58 -14.48 -8.18
C GLY A 237 4.29 -15.58 -8.98
N GLN A 238 4.24 -15.54 -10.31
CA GLN A 238 5.00 -16.48 -11.14
C GLN A 238 6.48 -16.14 -11.15
N LYS A 239 7.30 -17.18 -11.24
CA LYS A 239 8.74 -17.05 -11.47
C LYS A 239 9.02 -16.66 -12.92
N MET A 240 9.99 -15.78 -13.10
CA MET A 240 10.45 -15.35 -14.40
C MET A 240 11.98 -15.16 -14.38
N THR A 241 12.66 -15.75 -15.34
CA THR A 241 14.09 -15.49 -15.53
C THR A 241 14.24 -14.25 -16.40
N VAL A 242 15.05 -13.30 -15.93
CA VAL A 242 15.25 -12.02 -16.57
C VAL A 242 16.72 -11.64 -16.66
N ARG A 243 17.09 -10.92 -17.70
CA ARG A 243 18.41 -10.28 -17.88
C ARG A 243 18.29 -8.78 -17.61
N VAL A 244 19.22 -8.21 -16.89
CA VAL A 244 19.30 -6.76 -16.70
C VAL A 244 19.78 -6.11 -18.02
N VAL A 245 18.96 -5.25 -18.61
CA VAL A 245 19.24 -4.59 -19.89
C VAL A 245 19.75 -3.17 -19.70
N SER A 246 19.05 -2.41 -18.86
CA SER A 246 19.43 -1.02 -18.62
C SER A 246 19.11 -0.63 -17.17
N SER A 247 19.79 0.40 -16.69
CA SER A 247 19.53 1.01 -15.40
C SER A 247 19.79 2.52 -15.50
N ASP A 248 18.75 3.30 -15.37
CA ASP A 248 18.80 4.77 -15.40
C ASP A 248 18.63 5.32 -13.98
N VAL A 249 19.73 5.77 -13.42
CA VAL A 249 19.79 6.33 -12.04
C VAL A 249 18.97 7.62 -11.93
N ALA A 250 18.92 8.44 -12.98
CA ALA A 250 18.23 9.73 -12.91
C ALA A 250 16.71 9.57 -12.78
N SER A 251 16.15 8.55 -13.43
CA SER A 251 14.71 8.24 -13.35
C SER A 251 14.38 7.12 -12.35
N GLY A 252 15.40 6.47 -11.76
CA GLY A 252 15.21 5.31 -10.88
C GLY A 252 14.67 4.06 -11.59
N LYS A 253 14.77 3.99 -12.93
CA LYS A 253 14.20 2.89 -13.72
C LYS A 253 15.23 1.83 -14.03
N ILE A 254 14.77 0.58 -13.92
CA ILE A 254 15.56 -0.61 -14.27
C ILE A 254 14.75 -1.41 -15.26
N ASP A 255 15.33 -1.64 -16.45
CA ASP A 255 14.69 -2.44 -17.48
C ASP A 255 15.32 -3.83 -17.54
N PHE A 256 14.44 -4.81 -17.61
CA PHE A 256 14.78 -6.20 -17.78
C PHE A 256 14.30 -6.71 -19.14
N ALA A 257 14.95 -7.73 -19.65
CA ALA A 257 14.46 -8.56 -20.75
C ALA A 257 14.14 -9.95 -20.25
N TYR A 258 13.10 -10.58 -20.79
CA TYR A 258 12.84 -12.00 -20.55
C TYR A 258 14.00 -12.83 -21.07
N GLU A 259 14.45 -13.78 -20.24
CA GLU A 259 15.52 -14.70 -20.58
C GLU A 259 14.98 -16.13 -20.64
N GLY A 260 15.05 -16.73 -21.80
CA GLY A 260 14.61 -18.11 -22.02
C GLY A 260 13.72 -18.28 -23.24
N GLN A 261 13.16 -19.48 -23.36
CA GLN A 261 12.23 -19.81 -24.44
C GLN A 261 10.79 -19.63 -23.96
N TRP A 262 9.98 -18.90 -24.73
CA TRP A 262 8.56 -18.75 -24.47
C TRP A 262 7.73 -19.76 -25.28
N PRO A 263 6.71 -20.42 -24.72
CA PRO A 263 6.43 -20.53 -23.29
C PRO A 263 7.46 -21.40 -22.56
N PRO A 264 7.69 -21.18 -21.26
CA PRO A 264 8.56 -22.03 -20.46
C PRO A 264 8.02 -23.45 -20.39
N LYS A 265 8.91 -24.47 -20.46
CA LYS A 265 8.54 -25.90 -20.49
C LYS A 265 7.73 -26.37 -19.26
N ASN A 266 7.79 -25.65 -18.15
CA ASN A 266 7.17 -26.02 -16.88
C ASN A 266 5.96 -25.14 -16.50
N MET A 267 5.40 -24.37 -17.43
CA MET A 267 4.19 -23.61 -17.17
C MET A 267 2.95 -24.44 -17.50
N GLU A 268 2.10 -24.69 -16.50
CA GLU A 268 0.74 -25.21 -16.71
C GLU A 268 -0.09 -24.17 -17.50
N LYS A 269 -0.97 -24.68 -18.38
CA LYS A 269 -1.85 -23.86 -19.22
C LYS A 269 -2.94 -23.17 -18.41
#